data_4ba85dea70214ebe7753916db3ac2d56
#
_entry.id   4ba85dea70214ebe7753916db3ac2d56
#
_cell.length_a   1.000
_cell.length_b   1.000
_cell.length_c   1.000
_cell.angle_alpha   90.00
_cell.angle_beta   90.00
_cell.angle_gamma   90.00
#
_symmetry.space_group_name_H-M   'P 1'
#
loop_
_entity.id
_entity.type
_entity.pdbx_description
1 polymer ?
#
loop_
_entity_poly.entity_id
_entity_poly.type
_entity_poly.pdbx_seq_one_letter_code
_entity_poly.pdbx_strand_id
1 'polypeptide(L)'
;NLKGIEVKSSPILVNGDTTTYFVSRFSTGREKTLKEVVNNLPGVRYDEKENTLTVNGKRVSKVLVQGEDLYQGNVSTPMENLPAAGVEHFKVIDNYSEYNVFSGFQSSNQTVVDLSMNKSMHGRLRGQAEALGGLLNKANARGSGMRLGKRMMTNIIVAGNNTGEQTMKPTDIVNING
;
A
#
# COMPACT_ATOMS: atom_id res chain seq x y z
N ASN A 1 27.09 -9.96 -35.04
CA ASN A 1 26.94 -9.48 -33.63
C ASN A 1 25.81 -8.49 -33.56
N LEU A 2 24.60 -9.00 -33.32
CA LEU A 2 23.45 -8.14 -32.98
C LEU A 2 23.62 -7.71 -31.52
N LYS A 3 23.94 -6.43 -31.28
CA LYS A 3 23.83 -5.83 -29.96
C LYS A 3 22.35 -5.85 -29.59
N GLY A 4 22.01 -6.64 -28.56
CA GLY A 4 20.66 -6.62 -28.00
C GLY A 4 20.30 -5.20 -27.59
N ILE A 5 19.23 -4.68 -28.15
CA ILE A 5 18.65 -3.41 -27.71
C ILE A 5 17.97 -3.72 -26.37
N GLU A 6 18.59 -3.33 -25.25
CA GLU A 6 17.90 -3.27 -23.97
C GLU A 6 16.80 -2.21 -24.07
N VAL A 7 15.58 -2.64 -24.30
CA VAL A 7 14.41 -1.79 -24.15
C VAL A 7 14.24 -1.50 -22.65
N LYS A 8 14.82 -0.39 -22.19
CA LYS A 8 14.54 0.12 -20.84
C LYS A 8 13.07 0.54 -20.83
N SER A 9 12.18 -0.32 -20.36
CA SER A 9 10.80 0.05 -20.14
C SER A 9 10.73 1.28 -19.21
N SER A 10 9.89 2.25 -19.58
CA SER A 10 9.67 3.46 -18.77
C SER A 10 9.32 3.06 -17.32
N PRO A 11 9.87 3.74 -16.31
CA PRO A 11 9.52 3.48 -14.92
C PRO A 11 8.05 3.85 -14.60
N ILE A 12 7.43 4.62 -15.48
CA ILE A 12 6.03 5.06 -15.39
C ILE A 12 5.37 4.80 -16.73
N LEU A 13 4.19 4.21 -16.69
CA LEU A 13 3.33 3.97 -17.84
C LEU A 13 2.00 4.69 -17.64
N VAL A 14 1.60 5.52 -18.59
CA VAL A 14 0.31 6.21 -18.59
C VAL A 14 -0.57 5.61 -19.68
N ASN A 15 -1.76 5.17 -19.31
CA ASN A 15 -2.75 4.61 -20.23
C ASN A 15 -4.15 5.11 -19.85
N GLY A 16 -4.67 6.09 -20.59
CA GLY A 16 -5.93 6.75 -20.28
C GLY A 16 -5.90 7.38 -18.88
N ASP A 17 -6.88 7.03 -18.06
CA ASP A 17 -7.02 7.51 -16.68
C ASP A 17 -6.13 6.75 -15.67
N THR A 18 -5.29 5.82 -16.15
CA THR A 18 -4.43 5.01 -15.28
C THR A 18 -2.96 5.36 -15.46
N THR A 19 -2.32 5.73 -14.36
CA THR A 19 -0.86 5.89 -14.28
C THR A 19 -0.27 4.75 -13.45
N THR A 20 0.62 3.96 -14.04
CA THR A 20 1.27 2.82 -13.39
C THR A 20 2.73 3.14 -13.10
N TYR A 21 3.12 3.05 -11.85
CA TYR A 21 4.50 3.14 -11.39
C TYR A 21 5.04 1.73 -11.12
N PHE A 22 6.21 1.41 -11.68
CA PHE A 22 6.94 0.19 -11.38
C PHE A 22 7.74 0.40 -10.10
N VAL A 23 7.24 -0.08 -8.97
CA VAL A 23 7.77 0.21 -7.61
C VAL A 23 9.27 -0.11 -7.50
N SER A 24 9.72 -1.21 -8.12
CA SER A 24 11.13 -1.60 -8.12
C SER A 24 12.09 -0.58 -8.74
N ARG A 25 11.58 0.33 -9.58
CA ARG A 25 12.39 1.39 -10.22
C ARG A 25 12.63 2.59 -9.32
N PHE A 26 11.83 2.72 -8.26
CA PHE A 26 11.87 3.83 -7.30
C PHE A 26 12.33 3.38 -5.91
N SER A 27 12.50 2.06 -5.73
CA SER A 27 13.01 1.46 -4.50
C SER A 27 14.53 1.30 -4.57
N THR A 28 15.19 1.63 -3.46
CA THR A 28 16.62 1.37 -3.26
C THR A 28 16.88 -0.03 -2.68
N GLY A 29 15.80 -0.76 -2.34
CA GLY A 29 15.85 -2.07 -1.68
C GLY A 29 16.04 -1.99 -0.15
N ARG A 30 16.11 -0.80 0.42
CA ARG A 30 16.24 -0.58 1.87
C ARG A 30 14.90 -0.32 2.55
N GLU A 31 13.92 0.06 1.77
CA GLU A 31 12.57 0.39 2.24
C GLU A 31 11.88 -0.87 2.78
N LYS A 32 11.38 -0.77 4.00
CA LYS A 32 10.66 -1.85 4.67
C LYS A 32 9.17 -1.81 4.32
N THR A 33 8.58 -0.63 4.37
CA THR A 33 7.14 -0.40 4.19
C THR A 33 6.85 0.34 2.91
N LEU A 34 5.61 0.21 2.42
CA LEU A 34 5.17 0.87 1.20
C LEU A 34 5.27 2.40 1.30
N LYS A 35 4.99 3.00 2.47
CA LYS A 35 5.08 4.44 2.67
C LYS A 35 6.46 5.02 2.36
N GLU A 36 7.53 4.25 2.64
CA GLU A 36 8.90 4.70 2.39
C GLU A 36 9.19 4.80 0.89
N VAL A 37 8.62 3.91 0.07
CA VAL A 37 8.78 3.93 -1.39
C VAL A 37 7.86 4.95 -2.03
N VAL A 38 6.63 5.09 -1.53
CA VAL A 38 5.60 5.94 -2.13
C VAL A 38 6.06 7.39 -2.23
N ASN A 39 6.77 7.89 -1.24
CA ASN A 39 7.32 9.25 -1.26
C ASN A 39 8.46 9.45 -2.27
N ASN A 40 9.01 8.36 -2.84
CA ASN A 40 9.97 8.43 -3.95
C ASN A 40 9.29 8.44 -5.33
N LEU A 41 7.97 8.18 -5.40
CA LEU A 41 7.22 8.20 -6.64
C LEU A 41 6.93 9.64 -7.07
N PRO A 42 7.23 10.03 -8.33
CA PRO A 42 6.95 11.37 -8.81
C PRO A 42 5.48 11.75 -8.68
N GLY A 43 5.21 12.89 -8.06
CA GLY A 43 3.85 13.41 -7.88
C GLY A 43 3.03 12.72 -6.79
N VAL A 44 3.58 11.72 -6.11
CA VAL A 44 2.89 10.99 -5.03
C VAL A 44 3.44 11.44 -3.67
N ARG A 45 2.56 11.66 -2.72
CA ARG A 45 2.91 12.05 -1.35
C ARG A 45 1.99 11.38 -0.33
N TYR A 46 2.59 10.74 0.64
CA TYR A 46 1.89 10.24 1.83
C TYR A 46 2.23 11.12 3.04
N ASP A 47 1.20 11.66 3.66
CA ASP A 47 1.29 12.41 4.91
C ASP A 47 0.88 11.50 6.08
N GLU A 48 1.86 11.16 6.92
CA GLU A 48 1.63 10.27 8.07
C GLU A 48 0.80 10.93 9.18
N LYS A 49 0.84 12.26 9.30
CA LYS A 49 0.09 12.98 10.35
C LYS A 49 -1.38 13.05 10.02
N GLU A 50 -1.67 13.36 8.76
CA GLU A 50 -3.04 13.48 8.26
C GLU A 50 -3.60 12.14 7.77
N ASN A 51 -2.77 11.09 7.71
CA ASN A 51 -3.10 9.78 7.11
C ASN A 51 -3.69 9.92 5.69
N THR A 52 -3.11 10.82 4.90
CA THR A 52 -3.60 11.13 3.56
C THR A 52 -2.57 10.80 2.50
N LEU A 53 -3.05 10.23 1.42
CA LEU A 53 -2.27 9.99 0.20
C LEU A 53 -2.77 10.93 -0.87
N THR A 54 -1.85 11.66 -1.50
CA THR A 54 -2.14 12.55 -2.62
C THR A 54 -1.32 12.17 -3.84
N VAL A 55 -1.92 12.28 -5.00
CA VAL A 55 -1.25 12.07 -6.29
C VAL A 55 -1.54 13.26 -7.20
N ASN A 56 -0.48 13.96 -7.63
CA ASN A 56 -0.59 15.18 -8.44
C ASN A 56 -1.55 16.22 -7.83
N GLY A 57 -1.56 16.32 -6.49
CA GLY A 57 -2.45 17.24 -5.75
C GLY A 57 -3.87 16.72 -5.51
N LYS A 58 -4.26 15.60 -6.10
CA LYS A 58 -5.57 14.96 -5.86
C LYS A 58 -5.47 14.00 -4.66
N ARG A 59 -6.46 14.06 -3.79
CA ARG A 59 -6.55 13.13 -2.65
C ARG A 59 -7.03 11.75 -3.12
N VAL A 60 -6.32 10.71 -2.70
CA VAL A 60 -6.72 9.33 -2.93
C VAL A 60 -7.83 8.96 -1.96
N SER A 61 -8.95 8.45 -2.47
CA SER A 61 -10.12 8.08 -1.68
C SER A 61 -9.98 6.71 -1.01
N LYS A 62 -9.34 5.77 -1.69
CA LYS A 62 -9.09 4.41 -1.17
C LYS A 62 -7.89 3.75 -1.84
N VAL A 63 -7.39 2.69 -1.20
CA VAL A 63 -6.32 1.84 -1.72
C VAL A 63 -6.87 0.43 -1.90
N LEU A 64 -6.85 -0.03 -3.14
CA LEU A 64 -7.21 -1.38 -3.53
C LEU A 64 -5.97 -2.27 -3.55
N VAL A 65 -6.14 -3.56 -3.36
CA VAL A 65 -5.10 -4.57 -3.56
C VAL A 65 -5.61 -5.60 -4.56
N GLN A 66 -5.00 -5.64 -5.73
CA GLN A 66 -5.43 -6.50 -6.85
C GLN A 66 -6.90 -6.27 -7.25
N GLY A 67 -7.36 -5.01 -7.21
CA GLY A 67 -8.72 -4.59 -7.54
C GLY A 67 -9.72 -4.70 -6.40
N GLU A 68 -9.35 -5.25 -5.24
CA GLU A 68 -10.23 -5.45 -4.09
C GLU A 68 -9.99 -4.41 -3.00
N ASP A 69 -11.06 -3.85 -2.42
CA ASP A 69 -11.00 -2.94 -1.27
C ASP A 69 -10.88 -3.73 0.04
N LEU A 70 -9.67 -4.21 0.33
CA LEU A 70 -9.39 -5.02 1.51
C LEU A 70 -9.29 -4.19 2.81
N TYR A 71 -9.18 -2.89 2.69
CA TYR A 71 -8.97 -1.97 3.82
C TYR A 71 -10.14 -1.02 4.06
N GLN A 72 -11.28 -1.25 3.39
CA GLN A 72 -12.53 -0.49 3.58
C GLN A 72 -12.32 1.03 3.50
N GLY A 73 -11.59 1.47 2.48
CA GLY A 73 -11.25 2.87 2.26
C GLY A 73 -10.12 3.41 3.15
N ASN A 74 -9.54 2.59 4.03
CA ASN A 74 -8.40 3.02 4.84
C ASN A 74 -7.13 3.09 3.99
N VAL A 75 -6.53 4.27 3.94
CA VAL A 75 -5.31 4.54 3.16
C VAL A 75 -4.04 4.28 3.98
N SER A 76 -4.07 4.56 5.29
CA SER A 76 -2.87 4.47 6.13
C SER A 76 -2.43 3.02 6.37
N THR A 77 -3.39 2.13 6.62
CA THR A 77 -3.08 0.73 6.92
C THR A 77 -2.22 0.05 5.84
N PRO A 78 -2.57 0.10 4.55
CA PRO A 78 -1.71 -0.47 3.51
C PRO A 78 -0.36 0.25 3.39
N MET A 79 -0.30 1.58 3.56
CA MET A 79 0.96 2.33 3.49
C MET A 79 1.94 1.93 4.59
N GLU A 80 1.46 1.75 5.80
CA GLU A 80 2.29 1.46 6.96
C GLU A 80 2.64 -0.02 7.11
N ASN A 81 1.80 -0.94 6.63
CA ASN A 81 1.93 -2.36 6.93
C ASN A 81 2.33 -3.23 5.72
N LEU A 82 2.11 -2.76 4.47
CA LEU A 82 2.54 -3.53 3.32
C LEU A 82 4.05 -3.42 3.13
N PRO A 83 4.75 -4.56 2.95
CA PRO A 83 6.18 -4.55 2.66
C PRO A 83 6.43 -3.96 1.26
N ALA A 84 7.37 -3.02 1.16
CA ALA A 84 7.75 -2.40 -0.11
C ALA A 84 8.09 -3.43 -1.20
N ALA A 85 8.88 -4.44 -0.86
CA ALA A 85 9.28 -5.51 -1.78
C ALA A 85 8.11 -6.41 -2.24
N GLY A 86 6.96 -6.31 -1.58
CA GLY A 86 5.76 -7.06 -1.93
C GLY A 86 4.92 -6.43 -3.03
N VAL A 87 5.10 -5.14 -3.27
CA VAL A 87 4.33 -4.39 -4.27
C VAL A 87 5.12 -4.31 -5.57
N GLU A 88 4.54 -4.79 -6.66
CA GLU A 88 5.14 -4.76 -8.01
C GLU A 88 4.78 -3.46 -8.73
N HIS A 89 3.48 -3.12 -8.73
CA HIS A 89 2.95 -1.92 -9.36
C HIS A 89 2.11 -1.11 -8.39
N PHE A 90 2.28 0.20 -8.47
CA PHE A 90 1.43 1.19 -7.83
C PHE A 90 0.66 1.90 -8.95
N LYS A 91 -0.61 1.58 -9.10
CA LYS A 91 -1.47 2.11 -10.16
C LYS A 91 -2.39 3.17 -9.58
N VAL A 92 -2.35 4.34 -10.16
CA VAL A 92 -3.26 5.45 -9.86
C VAL A 92 -4.34 5.45 -10.93
N ILE A 93 -5.58 5.40 -10.52
CA ILE A 93 -6.75 5.39 -11.40
C ILE A 93 -7.56 6.64 -11.09
N ASP A 94 -7.56 7.57 -12.02
CA ASP A 94 -8.42 8.74 -11.98
C ASP A 94 -9.82 8.39 -12.49
N ASN A 95 -10.82 9.16 -12.08
CA ASN A 95 -12.22 8.96 -12.47
C ASN A 95 -12.74 7.54 -12.18
N TYR A 96 -12.24 6.93 -11.09
CA TYR A 96 -12.64 5.60 -10.70
C TYR A 96 -14.14 5.55 -10.38
N SER A 97 -14.85 4.62 -11.02
CA SER A 97 -16.26 4.34 -10.77
C SER A 97 -16.40 2.91 -10.28
N GLU A 98 -16.98 2.74 -9.10
CA GLU A 98 -17.47 1.42 -8.70
C GLU A 98 -18.67 1.05 -9.57
N TYR A 99 -18.56 -0.08 -10.25
CA TYR A 99 -19.64 -0.59 -11.05
C TYR A 99 -20.78 -1.08 -10.13
N ASN A 100 -21.71 -0.21 -9.82
CA ASN A 100 -22.96 -0.59 -9.18
C ASN A 100 -23.95 -0.95 -10.28
N VAL A 101 -24.22 -2.23 -10.44
CA VAL A 101 -25.19 -2.77 -11.41
C VAL A 101 -26.59 -2.13 -11.25
N PHE A 102 -26.87 -1.54 -10.08
CA PHE A 102 -28.15 -0.95 -9.74
C PHE A 102 -28.24 0.58 -9.92
N SER A 103 -27.16 1.30 -10.08
CA SER A 103 -27.19 2.78 -10.07
C SER A 103 -26.82 3.45 -11.40
N GLY A 104 -26.54 2.68 -12.46
CA GLY A 104 -26.11 3.24 -13.74
C GLY A 104 -24.71 3.88 -13.67
N PHE A 105 -24.25 4.39 -14.79
CA PHE A 105 -22.94 5.09 -14.89
C PHE A 105 -22.98 6.40 -14.09
N GLN A 106 -22.51 6.38 -12.85
CA GLN A 106 -22.10 7.59 -12.18
C GLN A 106 -20.58 7.71 -12.37
N SER A 107 -20.16 8.68 -13.18
CA SER A 107 -18.77 9.07 -13.21
C SER A 107 -18.41 9.69 -11.86
N SER A 108 -17.66 8.94 -11.05
CA SER A 108 -17.11 9.50 -9.81
C SER A 108 -15.80 10.18 -10.13
N ASN A 109 -15.62 11.42 -9.67
CA ASN A 109 -14.35 12.14 -9.78
C ASN A 109 -13.37 11.68 -8.69
N GLN A 110 -13.35 10.37 -8.40
CA GLN A 110 -12.51 9.79 -7.36
C GLN A 110 -11.19 9.30 -7.94
N THR A 111 -10.10 9.61 -7.25
CA THR A 111 -8.79 9.02 -7.52
C THR A 111 -8.58 7.88 -6.54
N VAL A 112 -8.29 6.69 -7.04
CA VAL A 112 -7.96 5.51 -6.24
C VAL A 112 -6.59 4.98 -6.61
N VAL A 113 -5.99 4.23 -5.70
CA VAL A 113 -4.75 3.50 -5.95
C VAL A 113 -5.04 2.01 -5.93
N ASP A 114 -4.59 1.28 -6.95
CA ASP A 114 -4.59 -0.19 -6.97
C ASP A 114 -3.16 -0.72 -6.89
N LEU A 115 -2.91 -1.55 -5.90
CA LEU A 115 -1.62 -2.18 -5.65
C LEU A 115 -1.60 -3.58 -6.27
N SER A 116 -0.73 -3.78 -7.26
CA SER A 116 -0.46 -5.12 -7.78
C SER A 116 0.67 -5.75 -6.98
N MET A 117 0.40 -6.92 -6.41
CA MET A 117 1.37 -7.62 -5.56
C MET A 117 2.29 -8.51 -6.40
N ASN A 118 3.54 -8.59 -5.99
CA ASN A 118 4.53 -9.46 -6.61
C ASN A 118 4.12 -10.94 -6.44
N LYS A 119 4.26 -11.73 -7.51
CA LYS A 119 3.97 -13.17 -7.50
C LYS A 119 4.73 -13.95 -6.42
N SER A 120 5.92 -13.48 -6.03
CA SER A 120 6.71 -14.07 -4.96
C SER A 120 6.06 -13.97 -3.58
N MET A 121 5.05 -13.11 -3.42
CA MET A 121 4.29 -12.94 -2.18
C MET A 121 3.18 -13.98 -2.00
N HIS A 122 2.76 -14.65 -3.08
CA HIS A 122 1.69 -15.64 -3.00
C HIS A 122 2.14 -16.87 -2.18
N GLY A 123 1.31 -17.24 -1.21
CA GLY A 123 1.52 -18.40 -0.35
C GLY A 123 2.61 -18.26 0.71
N ARG A 124 3.37 -17.17 0.72
CA ARG A 124 4.41 -16.91 1.72
C ARG A 124 3.89 -15.98 2.82
N LEU A 125 4.21 -16.33 4.05
CA LEU A 125 4.07 -15.43 5.18
C LEU A 125 5.27 -14.49 5.18
N ARG A 126 5.00 -13.19 5.11
CA ARG A 126 6.01 -12.15 5.30
C ARG A 126 5.57 -11.25 6.43
N GLY A 127 6.52 -10.86 7.26
CA GLY A 127 6.25 -10.01 8.39
C GLY A 127 7.47 -9.18 8.75
N GLN A 128 7.22 -8.19 9.57
CA GLN A 128 8.22 -7.36 10.21
C GLN A 128 7.91 -7.26 11.69
N ALA A 129 8.93 -7.18 12.50
CA ALA A 129 8.81 -6.95 13.93
C ALA A 129 9.79 -5.86 14.33
N GLU A 130 9.33 -4.97 15.17
CA GLU A 130 10.11 -3.89 15.73
C GLU A 130 9.92 -3.88 17.24
N ALA A 131 11.00 -3.81 17.98
CA ALA A 131 10.98 -3.68 19.42
C ALA A 131 11.95 -2.57 19.83
N LEU A 132 11.44 -1.63 20.61
CA LEU A 132 12.22 -0.52 21.16
C LEU A 132 12.16 -0.58 22.67
N GLY A 133 13.32 -0.67 23.30
CA GLY A 133 13.50 -0.53 24.74
C GLY A 133 14.04 0.87 25.08
N GLY A 134 13.43 1.50 26.09
CA GLY A 134 13.88 2.82 26.57
C GLY A 134 14.34 2.77 28.02
N LEU A 135 15.01 3.84 28.47
CA LEU A 135 15.32 4.11 29.87
C LEU A 135 14.01 4.15 30.70
N LEU A 136 14.04 3.70 31.94
CA LEU A 136 12.91 3.68 32.87
C LEU A 136 11.82 2.62 32.57
N ASN A 137 12.23 1.41 32.17
CA ASN A 137 11.29 0.27 31.90
C ASN A 137 10.22 0.57 30.83
N LYS A 138 10.46 1.51 29.92
CA LYS A 138 9.59 1.76 28.80
C LYS A 138 9.91 0.81 27.66
N ALA A 139 8.91 0.15 27.12
CA ALA A 139 9.04 -0.76 25.98
C ALA A 139 7.90 -0.56 24.99
N ASN A 140 8.23 -0.66 23.72
CA ASN A 140 7.29 -0.64 22.62
C ASN A 140 7.64 -1.80 21.68
N ALA A 141 6.67 -2.61 21.33
CA ALA A 141 6.83 -3.71 20.39
C ALA A 141 5.70 -3.68 19.37
N ARG A 142 6.06 -3.79 18.10
CA ARG A 142 5.11 -3.86 16.97
C ARG A 142 5.53 -5.00 16.06
N GLY A 143 4.56 -5.78 15.60
CA GLY A 143 4.76 -6.81 14.61
C GLY A 143 3.62 -6.79 13.60
N SER A 144 3.92 -7.00 12.34
CA SER A 144 2.92 -7.22 11.31
C SER A 144 3.32 -8.42 10.46
N GLY A 145 2.34 -9.22 10.07
CA GLY A 145 2.53 -10.36 9.19
C GLY A 145 1.43 -10.38 8.13
N MET A 146 1.82 -10.64 6.88
CA MET A 146 0.90 -10.74 5.76
C MET A 146 1.13 -12.04 5.00
N ARG A 147 0.02 -12.69 4.63
CA ARG A 147 0.01 -13.82 3.71
C ARG A 147 -0.99 -13.57 2.60
N LEU A 148 -0.52 -13.58 1.37
CA LEU A 148 -1.35 -13.46 0.19
C LEU A 148 -1.67 -14.87 -0.33
N GLY A 149 -2.93 -15.30 -0.21
CA GLY A 149 -3.45 -16.53 -0.80
C GLY A 149 -4.05 -16.27 -2.19
N LYS A 150 -4.50 -17.34 -2.86
CA LYS A 150 -5.14 -17.21 -4.17
C LYS A 150 -6.52 -16.52 -4.13
N ARG A 151 -7.23 -16.61 -3.00
CA ARG A 151 -8.58 -16.06 -2.81
C ARG A 151 -8.73 -15.23 -1.54
N MET A 152 -7.71 -15.18 -0.71
CA MET A 152 -7.78 -14.50 0.58
C MET A 152 -6.42 -13.90 0.93
N MET A 153 -6.43 -12.66 1.36
CA MET A 153 -5.29 -12.03 2.01
C MET A 153 -5.50 -12.07 3.53
N THR A 154 -4.48 -12.52 4.26
CA THR A 154 -4.48 -12.47 5.71
C THR A 154 -3.44 -11.46 6.16
N ASN A 155 -3.84 -10.48 6.95
CA ASN A 155 -2.96 -9.53 7.59
C ASN A 155 -3.12 -9.63 9.10
N ILE A 156 -2.01 -9.76 9.82
CA ILE A 156 -1.97 -9.84 11.28
C ILE A 156 -1.10 -8.68 11.76
N ILE A 157 -1.67 -7.82 12.59
CA ILE A 157 -0.95 -6.72 13.23
C ILE A 157 -1.01 -6.93 14.72
N VAL A 158 0.14 -6.95 15.36
CA VAL A 158 0.28 -7.05 16.82
C VAL A 158 1.10 -5.86 17.30
N ALA A 159 0.57 -5.16 18.28
CA ALA A 159 1.29 -4.05 18.88
C ALA A 159 1.05 -4.01 20.39
N GLY A 160 2.07 -3.68 21.14
CA GLY A 160 2.00 -3.51 22.59
C GLY A 160 3.02 -2.49 23.07
N ASN A 161 2.62 -1.64 23.99
CA ASN A 161 3.53 -0.72 24.65
C ASN A 161 3.13 -0.51 26.13
N ASN A 162 4.08 -0.02 26.90
CA ASN A 162 3.86 0.49 28.25
C ASN A 162 4.23 1.98 28.38
N THR A 163 4.31 2.70 27.24
CA THR A 163 4.73 4.11 27.19
C THR A 163 3.56 5.08 27.33
N GLY A 164 2.32 4.59 27.28
CA GLY A 164 1.09 5.41 27.29
C GLY A 164 0.75 5.99 25.91
N GLU A 165 1.53 5.70 24.88
CA GLU A 165 1.21 6.08 23.49
C GLU A 165 0.23 5.09 22.86
N GLN A 166 -0.68 5.57 22.03
CA GLN A 166 -1.56 4.68 21.26
C GLN A 166 -0.74 3.90 20.22
N THR A 167 -0.61 2.61 20.45
CA THR A 167 0.17 1.71 19.56
C THR A 167 -0.63 1.24 18.35
N MET A 168 -1.93 1.22 18.47
CA MET A 168 -2.88 0.95 17.39
C MET A 168 -3.84 2.13 17.26
N LYS A 169 -3.97 2.66 16.05
CA LYS A 169 -5.05 3.60 15.75
C LYS A 169 -6.34 2.78 15.54
N PRO A 170 -7.52 3.34 15.84
CA PRO A 170 -8.80 2.65 15.56
C PRO A 170 -8.96 2.22 14.10
N THR A 171 -8.23 2.88 13.19
CA THR A 171 -8.17 2.59 11.75
C THR A 171 -7.34 1.35 11.40
N ASP A 172 -6.55 0.83 12.33
CA ASP A 172 -5.70 -0.37 12.09
C ASP A 172 -6.49 -1.67 12.29
N ILE A 173 -7.73 -1.58 12.82
CA ILE A 173 -8.61 -2.73 13.01
C ILE A 173 -9.34 -3.00 11.70
N VAL A 174 -8.79 -3.90 10.91
CA VAL A 174 -9.49 -4.43 9.72
C VAL A 174 -10.48 -5.49 10.21
N ASN A 175 -11.77 -5.23 10.06
CA ASN A 175 -12.81 -6.23 10.29
C ASN A 175 -12.70 -7.29 9.19
N ILE A 176 -12.19 -8.47 9.55
CA ILE A 176 -12.15 -9.64 8.69
C ILE A 176 -13.52 -10.33 8.80
N ASN A 177 -14.53 -9.76 8.19
CA ASN A 177 -15.78 -10.47 7.93
C ASN A 177 -15.76 -10.86 6.45
N GLY A 178 -15.49 -12.15 6.24
CA GLY A 178 -15.66 -12.81 4.96
C GLY A 178 -17.13 -13.11 4.66
#